data_fd984c2f2d080012ef42f25f07e7aaef
#
_entry.id   fd984c2f2d080012ef42f25f07e7aaef
#
_cell.length_a   1.000
_cell.length_b   1.000
_cell.length_c   1.000
_cell.angle_alpha   90.00
_cell.angle_beta   90.00
_cell.angle_gamma   90.00
#
_symmetry.space_group_name_H-M   'P 1'
#
loop_
_entity.id
_entity.type
_entity.pdbx_description
1 polymer ?
#
loop_
_entity_poly.entity_id
_entity_poly.type
_entity_poly.pdbx_seq_one_letter_code
_entity_poly.pdbx_strand_id
1 'polypeptide(L)'
;MKVMEVELCRPLPAVGFDGTYQRLWVLARLHTEPIGTCTVDLESGDLSPGQLGEILWHAMGEAIAERFAAASIAAPQALTGGGLDVDPHFWPFLQTRSKVLEAPPYISVVICTYRRPDRLRACLEQLRQQHYPAFEVIVVDNDPETDAAREHVRALADPRYRYVAEPRVGLSRARNRGVSVAAGDVVAFLDDDEEPDVFWLAAIARGSDVGCVTGLILPACLDTAAQVLFEELGGHSKDRGFKSAVFSRQGPQSPLYPRPPFGAGGNMAFRRETLVRVGRFDTALGAGTPALGAEDTLAFTLVMLAGLKIAYEPAAFVRHHHYRTFTGLARQLHGYRVGLTAYYVALIRRRPWVLTSLVKLLPDAIRFLSSARSPVASPALGLPPELARGRGMLAGPVAYLRGIVRNASSNFQQTQRGSRLRWHWRQGHSG
;
A
#
# COMPACT_ATOMS: atom_id res chain seq x y z
N MET A 1 -5.10 -21.59 3.10
CA MET A 1 -3.96 -21.56 2.17
C MET A 1 -2.75 -21.08 2.96
N LYS A 2 -1.60 -21.77 2.88
CA LYS A 2 -0.37 -21.36 3.59
C LYS A 2 0.43 -20.40 2.72
N VAL A 3 0.84 -19.27 3.27
CA VAL A 3 1.75 -18.31 2.60
C VAL A 3 3.19 -18.75 2.86
N MET A 4 4.02 -18.80 1.83
CA MET A 4 5.41 -19.23 1.89
C MET A 4 6.28 -18.39 0.96
N GLU A 5 7.50 -18.06 1.38
CA GLU A 5 8.52 -17.46 0.53
C GLU A 5 9.59 -18.50 0.16
N VAL A 6 10.04 -18.44 -1.08
CA VAL A 6 11.09 -19.34 -1.60
C VAL A 6 12.17 -18.47 -2.27
N GLU A 7 13.40 -18.61 -1.76
CA GLU A 7 14.57 -17.98 -2.37
C GLU A 7 15.17 -18.93 -3.40
N LEU A 8 15.09 -18.56 -4.67
CA LEU A 8 15.43 -19.42 -5.81
C LEU A 8 16.94 -19.67 -5.96
N CYS A 9 17.79 -18.82 -5.38
CA CYS A 9 19.26 -19.04 -5.39
C CYS A 9 19.75 -19.89 -4.21
N ARG A 10 18.85 -20.61 -3.54
CA ARG A 10 19.15 -21.57 -2.46
C ARG A 10 18.49 -22.91 -2.74
N PRO A 11 18.95 -24.01 -2.11
CA PRO A 11 18.23 -25.27 -2.18
C PRO A 11 16.76 -25.08 -1.79
N LEU A 12 15.86 -25.58 -2.63
CA LEU A 12 14.44 -25.46 -2.40
C LEU A 12 14.01 -26.33 -1.20
N PRO A 13 13.03 -25.87 -0.40
CA PRO A 13 12.55 -26.66 0.71
C PRO A 13 11.68 -27.83 0.25
N ALA A 14 11.74 -28.94 0.98
CA ALA A 14 10.66 -29.92 0.97
C ALA A 14 9.45 -29.36 1.69
N VAL A 15 8.25 -29.60 1.19
CA VAL A 15 7.00 -29.14 1.79
C VAL A 15 6.20 -30.34 2.25
N GLY A 16 6.12 -30.53 3.58
CA GLY A 16 5.28 -31.57 4.18
C GLY A 16 3.80 -31.18 4.15
N PHE A 17 2.96 -32.15 3.88
CA PHE A 17 1.51 -32.04 3.97
C PHE A 17 1.03 -32.56 5.33
N ASP A 18 0.61 -31.63 6.19
CA ASP A 18 0.10 -31.95 7.54
C ASP A 18 -1.44 -31.95 7.65
N GLY A 19 -2.12 -31.82 6.50
CA GLY A 19 -3.57 -31.77 6.43
C GLY A 19 -4.19 -30.42 6.82
N THR A 20 -3.40 -29.48 7.32
CA THR A 20 -3.90 -28.15 7.77
C THR A 20 -4.24 -27.24 6.58
N TYR A 21 -3.42 -27.29 5.53
CA TYR A 21 -3.59 -26.46 4.34
C TYR A 21 -3.61 -27.31 3.07
N GLN A 22 -4.60 -27.12 2.24
CA GLN A 22 -4.73 -27.81 0.95
C GLN A 22 -3.93 -27.14 -0.17
N ARG A 23 -3.58 -25.86 -0.01
CA ARG A 23 -2.86 -25.06 -1.01
C ARG A 23 -1.78 -24.21 -0.36
N LEU A 24 -0.69 -23.97 -1.13
CA LEU A 24 0.32 -22.95 -0.83
C LEU A 24 0.11 -21.74 -1.72
N TRP A 25 0.34 -20.57 -1.16
CA TRP A 25 0.57 -19.35 -1.91
C TRP A 25 2.06 -19.02 -1.78
N VAL A 26 2.78 -19.10 -2.89
CA VAL A 26 4.25 -19.01 -2.89
C VAL A 26 4.68 -17.68 -3.51
N LEU A 27 5.49 -16.91 -2.78
CA LEU A 27 6.29 -15.81 -3.33
C LEU A 27 7.68 -16.36 -3.67
N ALA A 28 8.07 -16.31 -4.94
CA ALA A 28 9.43 -16.66 -5.36
C ALA A 28 10.31 -15.40 -5.41
N ARG A 29 11.52 -15.52 -4.89
CA ARG A 29 12.55 -14.47 -4.87
C ARG A 29 13.84 -14.97 -5.49
N LEU A 30 14.59 -14.07 -6.12
CA LEU A 30 15.93 -14.36 -6.61
C LEU A 30 16.87 -13.25 -6.12
N HIS A 31 17.83 -13.60 -5.27
CA HIS A 31 18.66 -12.64 -4.55
C HIS A 31 17.84 -11.53 -3.89
N THR A 32 16.78 -11.94 -3.19
CA THR A 32 15.82 -11.06 -2.51
C THR A 32 14.92 -10.21 -3.43
N GLU A 33 15.12 -10.21 -4.74
CA GLU A 33 14.21 -9.62 -5.72
C GLU A 33 12.93 -10.46 -5.81
N PRO A 34 11.72 -9.91 -5.65
CA PRO A 34 10.50 -10.66 -5.88
C PRO A 34 10.31 -10.89 -7.39
N ILE A 35 10.14 -12.15 -7.77
CA ILE A 35 10.03 -12.57 -9.18
C ILE A 35 8.59 -12.82 -9.59
N GLY A 36 7.82 -13.43 -8.71
CA GLY A 36 6.44 -13.82 -9.00
C GLY A 36 5.78 -14.53 -7.85
N THR A 37 4.48 -14.82 -8.01
CA THR A 37 3.70 -15.64 -7.09
C THR A 37 2.97 -16.72 -7.84
N CYS A 38 2.76 -17.87 -7.19
CA CYS A 38 1.88 -18.92 -7.69
C CYS A 38 1.14 -19.62 -6.55
N THR A 39 0.08 -20.30 -6.91
CA THR A 39 -0.64 -21.20 -5.99
C THR A 39 -0.27 -22.64 -6.34
N VAL A 40 0.04 -23.45 -5.34
CA VAL A 40 0.41 -24.84 -5.46
C VAL A 40 -0.56 -25.69 -4.66
N ASP A 41 -1.19 -26.66 -5.30
CA ASP A 41 -2.08 -27.62 -4.64
C ASP A 41 -1.28 -28.71 -3.94
N LEU A 42 -1.68 -29.08 -2.71
CA LEU A 42 -1.07 -30.10 -1.88
C LEU A 42 -1.92 -31.40 -1.83
N GLU A 43 -2.87 -31.56 -2.74
CA GLU A 43 -3.81 -32.70 -2.71
C GLU A 43 -3.13 -34.03 -2.87
N SER A 44 -1.93 -34.09 -3.47
CA SER A 44 -1.14 -35.30 -3.70
C SER A 44 -0.18 -35.66 -2.56
N GLY A 45 -0.15 -34.88 -1.44
CA GLY A 45 0.73 -35.10 -0.30
C GLY A 45 1.98 -34.22 -0.30
N ASP A 46 3.08 -34.74 0.24
CA ASP A 46 4.34 -34.00 0.36
C ASP A 46 4.94 -33.63 -1.01
N LEU A 47 5.50 -32.43 -1.11
CA LEU A 47 6.24 -32.00 -2.28
C LEU A 47 7.74 -32.06 -2.01
N SER A 48 8.44 -32.81 -2.85
CA SER A 48 9.91 -32.80 -2.89
C SER A 48 10.43 -31.45 -3.43
N PRO A 49 11.69 -31.10 -3.13
CA PRO A 49 12.33 -29.89 -3.70
C PRO A 49 12.31 -29.88 -5.23
N GLY A 50 12.47 -31.01 -5.88
CA GLY A 50 12.42 -31.14 -7.35
C GLY A 50 11.04 -30.81 -7.91
N GLN A 51 9.99 -31.40 -7.35
CA GLN A 51 8.60 -31.12 -7.76
C GLN A 51 8.23 -29.65 -7.55
N LEU A 52 8.63 -29.08 -6.42
CA LEU A 52 8.43 -27.63 -6.18
C LEU A 52 9.15 -26.81 -7.25
N GLY A 53 10.38 -27.18 -7.60
CA GLY A 53 11.16 -26.53 -8.66
C GLY A 53 10.45 -26.56 -10.02
N GLU A 54 9.93 -27.71 -10.43
CA GLU A 54 9.17 -27.88 -11.68
C GLU A 54 7.93 -26.98 -11.71
N ILE A 55 7.15 -26.95 -10.62
CA ILE A 55 5.95 -26.10 -10.49
C ILE A 55 6.32 -24.62 -10.59
N LEU A 56 7.34 -24.17 -9.84
CA LEU A 56 7.78 -22.79 -9.87
C LEU A 56 8.35 -22.39 -11.24
N TRP A 57 9.07 -23.30 -11.90
CA TRP A 57 9.57 -23.07 -13.25
C TRP A 57 8.44 -22.94 -14.26
N HIS A 58 7.44 -23.81 -14.21
CA HIS A 58 6.26 -23.69 -15.06
C HIS A 58 5.51 -22.37 -14.89
N ALA A 59 5.38 -21.91 -13.64
CA ALA A 59 4.64 -20.70 -13.32
C ALA A 59 5.39 -19.39 -13.65
N MET A 60 6.73 -19.36 -13.56
CA MET A 60 7.49 -18.12 -13.65
C MET A 60 8.85 -18.24 -14.35
N GLY A 61 9.08 -19.30 -15.09
CA GLY A 61 10.33 -19.52 -15.87
C GLY A 61 10.62 -18.38 -16.84
N GLU A 62 9.59 -17.83 -17.50
CA GLU A 62 9.74 -16.63 -18.36
C GLU A 62 10.23 -15.41 -17.58
N ALA A 63 9.64 -15.14 -16.41
CA ALA A 63 10.06 -14.03 -15.55
C ALA A 63 11.50 -14.22 -15.03
N ILE A 64 11.91 -15.46 -14.74
CA ILE A 64 13.29 -15.79 -14.37
C ILE A 64 14.21 -15.53 -15.57
N ALA A 65 13.88 -16.07 -16.75
CA ALA A 65 14.69 -15.91 -17.96
C ALA A 65 14.90 -14.41 -18.33
N GLU A 66 13.87 -13.58 -18.16
CA GLU A 66 14.00 -12.13 -18.36
C GLU A 66 15.02 -11.48 -17.42
N ARG A 67 15.10 -11.92 -16.14
CA ARG A 67 16.09 -11.41 -15.17
C ARG A 67 17.51 -11.79 -15.57
N PHE A 68 17.69 -13.03 -16.03
CA PHE A 68 18.98 -13.52 -16.55
C PHE A 68 19.40 -12.76 -17.80
N ALA A 69 18.47 -12.51 -18.73
CA ALA A 69 18.73 -11.70 -19.92
C ALA A 69 19.13 -10.26 -19.56
N ALA A 70 18.46 -9.64 -18.56
CA ALA A 70 18.81 -8.32 -18.07
C ALA A 70 20.21 -8.27 -17.42
N ALA A 71 20.66 -9.39 -16.84
CA ALA A 71 22.00 -9.59 -16.29
C ALA A 71 23.05 -9.93 -17.36
N SER A 72 22.66 -10.16 -18.62
CA SER A 72 23.52 -10.67 -19.70
C SER A 72 24.13 -12.05 -19.37
N ILE A 73 23.39 -12.87 -18.64
CA ILE A 73 23.76 -14.23 -18.24
C ILE A 73 22.83 -15.22 -18.97
N ALA A 74 23.37 -16.36 -19.38
CA ALA A 74 22.56 -17.42 -20.00
C ALA A 74 21.45 -17.90 -19.04
N ALA A 75 20.21 -17.86 -19.52
CA ALA A 75 19.08 -18.32 -18.71
C ALA A 75 19.16 -19.84 -18.44
N PRO A 76 18.82 -20.30 -17.24
CA PRO A 76 18.71 -21.73 -16.95
C PRO A 76 17.59 -22.35 -17.79
N GLN A 77 17.65 -23.65 -18.02
CA GLN A 77 16.60 -24.38 -18.74
C GLN A 77 15.54 -24.98 -17.78
N ALA A 78 15.85 -25.04 -16.49
CA ALA A 78 14.96 -25.58 -15.46
C ALA A 78 15.36 -25.01 -14.08
N LEU A 79 14.44 -25.08 -13.14
CA LEU A 79 14.69 -24.87 -11.72
C LEU A 79 14.68 -26.23 -11.03
N THR A 80 15.85 -26.64 -10.55
CA THR A 80 16.00 -27.92 -9.83
C THR A 80 15.81 -27.73 -8.32
N GLY A 81 15.70 -28.82 -7.57
CA GLY A 81 15.64 -28.77 -6.10
C GLY A 81 16.88 -28.15 -5.44
N GLY A 82 18.02 -28.06 -6.15
CA GLY A 82 19.22 -27.37 -5.69
C GLY A 82 19.15 -25.84 -5.76
N GLY A 83 18.13 -25.30 -6.44
CA GLY A 83 18.00 -23.88 -6.73
C GLY A 83 18.78 -23.45 -7.96
N LEU A 84 18.93 -22.14 -8.15
CA LEU A 84 19.67 -21.52 -9.24
C LEU A 84 21.05 -21.07 -8.75
N ASP A 85 22.10 -21.51 -9.43
CA ASP A 85 23.47 -21.06 -9.15
C ASP A 85 23.74 -19.73 -9.88
N VAL A 86 23.67 -18.63 -9.13
CA VAL A 86 23.87 -17.27 -9.66
C VAL A 86 24.76 -16.48 -8.72
N ASP A 87 25.85 -15.96 -9.24
CA ASP A 87 26.74 -15.10 -8.45
C ASP A 87 26.06 -13.74 -8.18
N PRO A 88 25.85 -13.38 -6.90
CA PRO A 88 25.23 -12.13 -6.50
C PRO A 88 25.98 -10.87 -6.98
N HIS A 89 27.30 -10.96 -7.20
CA HIS A 89 28.11 -9.84 -7.66
C HIS A 89 27.73 -9.35 -9.08
N PHE A 90 27.24 -10.25 -9.91
CA PHE A 90 26.81 -9.91 -11.29
C PHE A 90 25.31 -9.63 -11.38
N TRP A 91 24.57 -9.63 -10.26
CA TRP A 91 23.13 -9.42 -10.30
C TRP A 91 22.75 -7.93 -10.29
N PRO A 92 22.17 -7.38 -11.39
CA PRO A 92 21.95 -5.93 -11.56
C PRO A 92 21.05 -5.34 -10.47
N PHE A 93 20.09 -6.12 -9.96
CA PHE A 93 19.23 -5.71 -8.87
C PHE A 93 20.03 -5.40 -7.59
N LEU A 94 20.99 -6.27 -7.22
CA LEU A 94 21.84 -6.07 -6.05
C LEU A 94 22.80 -4.90 -6.25
N GLN A 95 23.40 -4.78 -7.44
CA GLN A 95 24.28 -3.66 -7.78
C GLN A 95 23.55 -2.31 -7.66
N THR A 96 22.30 -2.24 -8.14
CA THR A 96 21.48 -1.03 -8.04
C THR A 96 21.18 -0.70 -6.58
N ARG A 97 20.84 -1.71 -5.77
CA ARG A 97 20.62 -1.53 -4.33
C ARG A 97 21.87 -1.05 -3.62
N SER A 98 23.05 -1.61 -3.92
CA SER A 98 24.32 -1.18 -3.33
C SER A 98 24.61 0.29 -3.65
N LYS A 99 24.43 0.73 -4.90
CA LYS A 99 24.58 2.14 -5.29
C LYS A 99 23.67 3.08 -4.51
N VAL A 100 22.44 2.69 -4.27
CA VAL A 100 21.51 3.49 -3.44
C VAL A 100 21.99 3.59 -2.00
N LEU A 101 22.57 2.52 -1.45
CA LEU A 101 23.07 2.48 -0.08
C LEU A 101 24.40 3.24 0.11
N GLU A 102 25.14 3.56 -0.96
CA GLU A 102 26.33 4.43 -0.90
C GLU A 102 25.97 5.89 -0.59
N ALA A 103 24.80 6.38 -1.08
CA ALA A 103 24.34 7.74 -0.86
C ALA A 103 22.80 7.73 -0.59
N PRO A 104 22.36 7.15 0.52
CA PRO A 104 20.95 6.92 0.78
C PRO A 104 20.23 8.24 1.10
N PRO A 105 19.11 8.56 0.41
CA PRO A 105 18.29 9.71 0.79
C PRO A 105 17.68 9.49 2.19
N TYR A 106 17.52 10.57 2.96
CA TYR A 106 16.88 10.47 4.27
C TYR A 106 15.37 10.29 4.13
N ILE A 107 14.83 9.19 4.66
CA ILE A 107 13.42 8.81 4.54
C ILE A 107 12.71 8.97 5.88
N SER A 108 11.60 9.72 5.91
CA SER A 108 10.67 9.71 7.03
C SER A 108 9.55 8.70 6.77
N VAL A 109 9.48 7.65 7.56
CA VAL A 109 8.37 6.68 7.53
C VAL A 109 7.25 7.19 8.42
N VAL A 110 6.06 7.40 7.86
CA VAL A 110 4.86 7.84 8.60
C VAL A 110 3.91 6.66 8.74
N ILE A 111 3.66 6.27 9.98
CA ILE A 111 2.69 5.24 10.35
C ILE A 111 1.52 5.93 11.05
N CYS A 112 0.32 5.79 10.50
CA CYS A 112 -0.89 6.31 11.12
C CYS A 112 -1.61 5.16 11.83
N THR A 113 -1.89 5.30 13.13
CA THR A 113 -2.59 4.28 13.90
C THR A 113 -3.88 4.82 14.52
N TYR A 114 -4.89 3.96 14.64
CA TYR A 114 -6.17 4.27 15.25
C TYR A 114 -6.70 3.04 15.99
N ARG A 115 -6.56 3.01 17.33
CA ARG A 115 -7.06 1.94 18.22
C ARG A 115 -6.56 0.53 17.89
N ARG A 116 -5.32 0.38 17.40
CA ARG A 116 -4.73 -0.90 17.00
C ARG A 116 -3.31 -1.10 17.58
N PRO A 117 -3.13 -1.04 18.92
CA PRO A 117 -1.80 -1.07 19.52
C PRO A 117 -1.00 -2.33 19.19
N ASP A 118 -1.64 -3.51 19.12
CA ASP A 118 -0.95 -4.76 18.82
C ASP A 118 -0.46 -4.83 17.37
N ARG A 119 -1.24 -4.31 16.40
CA ARG A 119 -0.82 -4.20 15.00
C ARG A 119 0.35 -3.24 14.86
N LEU A 120 0.23 -2.07 15.47
CA LEU A 120 1.31 -1.09 15.49
C LEU A 120 2.60 -1.71 16.04
N ARG A 121 2.55 -2.44 17.15
CA ARG A 121 3.72 -3.09 17.74
C ARG A 121 4.40 -4.03 16.75
N ALA A 122 3.65 -4.92 16.11
CA ALA A 122 4.18 -5.85 15.11
C ALA A 122 4.84 -5.12 13.92
N CYS A 123 4.17 -4.08 13.38
CA CYS A 123 4.69 -3.25 12.32
C CYS A 123 6.02 -2.56 12.71
N LEU A 124 6.11 -2.00 13.92
CA LEU A 124 7.32 -1.33 14.42
C LEU A 124 8.48 -2.31 14.60
N GLU A 125 8.23 -3.53 15.08
CA GLU A 125 9.23 -4.58 15.21
C GLU A 125 9.80 -5.00 13.84
N GLN A 126 8.99 -5.10 12.80
CA GLN A 126 9.44 -5.37 11.43
C GLN A 126 10.26 -4.20 10.86
N LEU A 127 9.87 -2.97 11.12
CA LEU A 127 10.64 -1.79 10.69
C LEU A 127 12.03 -1.71 11.32
N ARG A 128 12.24 -2.25 12.51
CA ARG A 128 13.58 -2.32 13.13
C ARG A 128 14.58 -3.15 12.33
N GLN A 129 14.07 -4.09 11.52
CA GLN A 129 14.88 -5.01 10.72
C GLN A 129 15.30 -4.39 9.35
N GLN A 130 14.95 -3.14 9.08
CA GLN A 130 15.28 -2.50 7.80
C GLN A 130 16.80 -2.40 7.58
N HIS A 131 17.27 -2.93 6.47
CA HIS A 131 18.64 -2.78 6.00
C HIS A 131 18.79 -1.45 5.24
N TYR A 132 18.62 -0.35 5.97
CA TYR A 132 18.71 1.01 5.43
C TYR A 132 19.19 1.97 6.51
N PRO A 133 20.26 2.78 6.29
CA PRO A 133 20.89 3.52 7.38
C PRO A 133 20.24 4.88 7.66
N ALA A 134 19.53 5.48 6.71
CA ALA A 134 19.15 6.89 6.75
C ALA A 134 17.62 7.08 6.82
N PHE A 135 17.02 6.81 8.00
CA PHE A 135 15.56 6.97 8.17
C PHE A 135 15.16 7.34 9.60
N GLU A 136 13.96 7.90 9.73
CA GLU A 136 13.20 8.05 10.96
C GLU A 136 11.80 7.41 10.80
N VAL A 137 11.16 7.10 11.91
CA VAL A 137 9.77 6.59 11.96
C VAL A 137 8.92 7.53 12.81
N ILE A 138 7.84 8.02 12.23
CA ILE A 138 6.89 8.94 12.85
C ILE A 138 5.57 8.20 13.04
N VAL A 139 5.30 7.78 14.25
CA VAL A 139 4.01 7.17 14.62
C VAL A 139 3.02 8.28 14.92
N VAL A 140 2.01 8.41 14.09
CA VAL A 140 0.93 9.38 14.27
C VAL A 140 -0.29 8.69 14.86
N ASP A 141 -0.54 8.95 16.13
CA ASP A 141 -1.68 8.42 16.85
C ASP A 141 -2.92 9.29 16.57
N ASN A 142 -3.90 8.72 15.90
CA ASN A 142 -5.13 9.40 15.50
C ASN A 142 -6.29 9.23 16.50
N ASP A 143 -6.00 8.64 17.66
CA ASP A 143 -6.88 8.58 18.84
C ASP A 143 -6.06 8.55 20.14
N PRO A 144 -5.43 9.67 20.50
CA PRO A 144 -4.49 9.74 21.63
C PRO A 144 -5.19 9.72 23.02
N GLU A 145 -6.40 9.17 23.12
CA GLU A 145 -7.12 9.02 24.39
C GLU A 145 -6.48 7.95 25.29
N THR A 146 -5.70 7.03 24.68
CA THR A 146 -4.92 6.01 25.40
C THR A 146 -3.44 6.22 25.17
N ASP A 147 -2.60 5.82 26.14
CA ASP A 147 -1.15 5.93 26.00
C ASP A 147 -0.50 4.73 25.27
N ALA A 148 -1.26 3.73 24.85
CA ALA A 148 -0.72 2.49 24.32
C ALA A 148 0.25 2.67 23.14
N ALA A 149 -0.10 3.49 22.14
CA ALA A 149 0.78 3.78 21.01
C ALA A 149 2.06 4.50 21.44
N ARG A 150 1.95 5.45 22.38
CA ARG A 150 3.08 6.19 22.95
C ARG A 150 4.03 5.26 23.73
N GLU A 151 3.46 4.35 24.52
CA GLU A 151 4.22 3.36 25.30
C GLU A 151 4.98 2.39 24.38
N HIS A 152 4.36 1.91 23.31
CA HIS A 152 5.05 1.07 22.33
C HIS A 152 6.24 1.79 21.70
N VAL A 153 6.07 3.04 21.26
CA VAL A 153 7.20 3.83 20.72
C VAL A 153 8.31 4.02 21.76
N ARG A 154 7.93 4.35 23.00
CA ARG A 154 8.92 4.54 24.10
C ARG A 154 9.68 3.25 24.42
N ALA A 155 8.99 2.10 24.40
CA ALA A 155 9.58 0.80 24.71
C ALA A 155 10.63 0.35 23.68
N LEU A 156 10.60 0.87 22.44
CA LEU A 156 11.64 0.57 21.45
C LEU A 156 13.02 1.11 21.84
N ALA A 157 13.08 2.15 22.68
CA ALA A 157 14.31 2.83 23.10
C ALA A 157 15.26 3.20 21.93
N ASP A 158 14.71 3.52 20.77
CA ASP A 158 15.43 3.88 19.54
C ASP A 158 15.08 5.32 19.15
N PRO A 159 16.06 6.24 19.10
CA PRO A 159 15.82 7.65 18.83
C PRO A 159 15.27 7.95 17.44
N ARG A 160 15.34 6.98 16.52
CA ARG A 160 14.73 7.11 15.18
C ARG A 160 13.20 7.10 15.25
N TYR A 161 12.59 6.56 16.33
CA TYR A 161 11.14 6.39 16.45
C TYR A 161 10.55 7.51 17.28
N ARG A 162 9.60 8.24 16.71
CA ARG A 162 8.95 9.39 17.32
C ARG A 162 7.44 9.23 17.36
N TYR A 163 6.85 9.56 18.51
CA TYR A 163 5.40 9.61 18.69
C TYR A 163 4.87 11.02 18.43
N VAL A 164 3.75 11.11 17.70
CA VAL A 164 3.03 12.36 17.39
C VAL A 164 1.53 12.15 17.53
N ALA A 165 0.84 13.00 18.26
CA ALA A 165 -0.62 12.95 18.39
C ALA A 165 -1.31 13.77 17.29
N GLU A 166 -2.39 13.23 16.71
CA GLU A 166 -3.39 13.97 15.92
C GLU A 166 -4.81 13.63 16.43
N PRO A 167 -5.36 14.42 17.34
CA PRO A 167 -6.63 14.11 18.00
C PRO A 167 -7.86 14.21 17.10
N ARG A 168 -7.74 14.79 15.91
CA ARG A 168 -8.84 14.88 14.96
C ARG A 168 -8.87 13.65 14.08
N VAL A 169 -9.84 12.79 14.31
CA VAL A 169 -10.01 11.53 13.59
C VAL A 169 -10.04 11.73 12.07
N GLY A 170 -9.26 10.93 11.37
CA GLY A 170 -9.20 10.85 9.90
C GLY A 170 -7.78 10.60 9.39
N LEU A 171 -7.61 9.54 8.59
CA LEU A 171 -6.33 9.09 8.05
C LEU A 171 -5.56 10.20 7.31
N SER A 172 -6.26 10.98 6.46
CA SER A 172 -5.64 12.12 5.76
C SER A 172 -5.09 13.18 6.70
N ARG A 173 -5.73 13.40 7.86
CA ARG A 173 -5.24 14.32 8.89
C ARG A 173 -3.98 13.79 9.54
N ALA A 174 -4.01 12.51 9.92
CA ALA A 174 -2.86 11.83 10.51
C ALA A 174 -1.66 11.84 9.54
N ARG A 175 -1.86 11.49 8.27
CA ARG A 175 -0.80 11.57 7.24
C ARG A 175 -0.26 12.98 7.07
N ASN A 176 -1.13 13.99 6.99
CA ASN A 176 -0.71 15.40 6.89
C ASN A 176 0.05 15.86 8.13
N ARG A 177 -0.32 15.37 9.33
CA ARG A 177 0.41 15.64 10.57
C ARG A 177 1.81 15.03 10.52
N GLY A 178 1.94 13.78 10.06
CA GLY A 178 3.22 13.12 9.84
C GLY A 178 4.10 13.91 8.88
N VAL A 179 3.57 14.29 7.71
CA VAL A 179 4.27 15.14 6.72
C VAL A 179 4.75 16.46 7.32
N SER A 180 3.96 17.08 8.22
CA SER A 180 4.32 18.37 8.81
C SER A 180 5.51 18.33 9.77
N VAL A 181 5.87 17.14 10.28
CA VAL A 181 6.97 16.92 11.21
C VAL A 181 8.10 16.08 10.65
N ALA A 182 7.93 15.57 9.43
CA ALA A 182 8.93 14.78 8.71
C ALA A 182 10.17 15.61 8.40
N ALA A 183 11.35 15.07 8.70
CA ALA A 183 12.65 15.66 8.40
C ALA A 183 13.19 15.22 7.04
N GLY A 184 12.82 14.02 6.56
CA GLY A 184 13.30 13.44 5.31
C GLY A 184 12.82 14.18 4.07
N ASP A 185 13.61 14.11 3.01
CA ASP A 185 13.24 14.58 1.68
C ASP A 185 12.21 13.66 1.01
N VAL A 186 12.21 12.39 1.42
CA VAL A 186 11.22 11.39 1.04
C VAL A 186 10.37 11.05 2.25
N VAL A 187 9.04 11.07 2.07
CA VAL A 187 8.08 10.66 3.09
C VAL A 187 7.38 9.38 2.61
N ALA A 188 7.67 8.28 3.27
CA ALA A 188 7.06 6.98 3.02
C ALA A 188 5.90 6.74 3.99
N PHE A 189 4.82 6.17 3.49
CA PHE A 189 3.63 5.80 4.27
C PHE A 189 3.52 4.29 4.34
N LEU A 190 3.26 3.79 5.53
CA LEU A 190 3.04 2.40 5.85
C LEU A 190 1.83 2.31 6.78
N ASP A 191 0.90 1.41 6.51
CA ASP A 191 -0.24 1.20 7.40
C ASP A 191 0.17 0.32 8.61
N ASP A 192 -0.51 0.49 9.74
CA ASP A 192 -0.18 -0.17 11.02
C ASP A 192 -0.44 -1.69 11.03
N ASP A 193 -1.06 -2.23 9.98
CA ASP A 193 -1.32 -3.66 9.74
C ASP A 193 -0.52 -4.23 8.56
N GLU A 194 0.62 -3.60 8.25
CA GLU A 194 1.54 -4.03 7.21
C GLU A 194 2.92 -4.39 7.78
N GLU A 195 3.55 -5.40 7.17
CA GLU A 195 4.90 -5.89 7.48
C GLU A 195 5.81 -5.60 6.28
N PRO A 196 6.71 -4.60 6.36
CA PRO A 196 7.60 -4.29 5.26
C PRO A 196 8.71 -5.34 5.11
N ASP A 197 9.11 -5.64 3.88
CA ASP A 197 10.32 -6.42 3.61
C ASP A 197 11.56 -5.71 4.20
N VAL A 198 12.57 -6.48 4.59
CA VAL A 198 13.79 -5.92 5.21
C VAL A 198 14.56 -4.95 4.31
N PHE A 199 14.32 -4.96 3.00
CA PHE A 199 14.89 -4.04 2.02
C PHE A 199 13.88 -3.03 1.47
N TRP A 200 12.71 -2.90 2.09
CA TRP A 200 11.63 -2.02 1.64
C TRP A 200 12.09 -0.57 1.45
N LEU A 201 12.81 0.01 2.42
CA LEU A 201 13.33 1.38 2.32
C LEU A 201 14.37 1.54 1.22
N ALA A 202 15.25 0.56 1.04
CA ALA A 202 16.22 0.59 -0.05
C ALA A 202 15.54 0.53 -1.43
N ALA A 203 14.46 -0.22 -1.55
CA ALA A 203 13.67 -0.28 -2.77
C ALA A 203 12.88 1.02 -3.03
N ILE A 204 12.30 1.64 -2.00
CA ILE A 204 11.68 2.98 -2.08
C ILE A 204 12.72 4.01 -2.55
N ALA A 205 13.91 3.99 -1.97
CA ALA A 205 14.99 4.94 -2.31
C ALA A 205 15.42 4.81 -3.78
N ARG A 206 15.38 3.60 -4.36
CA ARG A 206 15.71 3.34 -5.78
C ARG A 206 14.80 4.10 -6.75
N GLY A 207 13.54 4.29 -6.40
CA GLY A 207 12.57 5.02 -7.22
C GLY A 207 12.34 6.47 -6.79
N SER A 208 13.09 7.01 -5.84
CA SER A 208 12.77 8.30 -5.19
C SER A 208 13.16 9.55 -5.97
N ASP A 209 13.76 9.41 -7.16
CA ASP A 209 14.06 10.51 -8.08
C ASP A 209 12.81 11.08 -8.78
N VAL A 210 11.68 10.36 -8.72
CA VAL A 210 10.38 10.80 -9.25
C VAL A 210 9.51 11.43 -8.14
N GLY A 211 8.35 11.96 -8.51
CA GLY A 211 7.44 12.62 -7.56
C GLY A 211 6.81 11.70 -6.52
N CYS A 212 6.58 10.43 -6.90
CA CYS A 212 5.96 9.42 -6.04
C CYS A 212 6.49 8.02 -6.39
N VAL A 213 6.69 7.19 -5.37
CA VAL A 213 6.99 5.75 -5.50
C VAL A 213 5.84 4.98 -4.88
N THR A 214 5.43 3.89 -5.51
CA THR A 214 4.47 2.94 -4.95
C THR A 214 5.05 1.55 -4.99
N GLY A 215 4.74 0.73 -4.00
CA GLY A 215 5.21 -0.63 -3.89
C GLY A 215 4.12 -1.68 -4.05
N LEU A 216 4.53 -2.93 -4.01
CA LEU A 216 3.68 -4.10 -4.06
C LEU A 216 3.13 -4.41 -2.66
N ILE A 217 1.87 -4.83 -2.57
CA ILE A 217 1.24 -5.27 -1.31
C ILE A 217 0.80 -6.72 -1.50
N LEU A 218 1.33 -7.60 -0.69
CA LEU A 218 1.12 -9.04 -0.71
C LEU A 218 0.35 -9.49 0.55
N PRO A 219 -0.27 -10.66 0.57
CA PRO A 219 -0.92 -11.18 1.77
C PRO A 219 0.12 -11.59 2.83
N ALA A 220 -0.11 -11.21 4.10
CA ALA A 220 0.67 -11.71 5.23
C ALA A 220 0.25 -13.15 5.60
N CYS A 221 -1.05 -13.47 5.47
CA CYS A 221 -1.61 -14.79 5.68
C CYS A 221 -2.91 -14.97 4.88
N LEU A 222 -3.26 -16.22 4.59
CA LEU A 222 -4.47 -16.62 3.85
C LEU A 222 -5.21 -17.76 4.57
N ASP A 223 -5.49 -17.56 5.85
CA ASP A 223 -6.05 -18.58 6.74
C ASP A 223 -7.57 -18.75 6.59
N THR A 224 -8.26 -17.73 6.09
CA THR A 224 -9.72 -17.71 5.98
C THR A 224 -10.19 -17.57 4.54
N ALA A 225 -11.38 -18.06 4.23
CA ALA A 225 -12.00 -17.92 2.92
C ALA A 225 -12.16 -16.45 2.47
N ALA A 226 -12.38 -15.53 3.41
CA ALA A 226 -12.48 -14.10 3.09
C ALA A 226 -11.15 -13.51 2.61
N GLN A 227 -10.02 -13.91 3.21
CA GLN A 227 -8.69 -13.49 2.81
C GLN A 227 -8.31 -14.06 1.44
N VAL A 228 -8.57 -15.35 1.23
CA VAL A 228 -8.35 -16.03 -0.06
C VAL A 228 -9.16 -15.37 -1.17
N LEU A 229 -10.46 -15.14 -0.94
CA LEU A 229 -11.32 -14.47 -1.91
C LEU A 229 -10.82 -13.08 -2.27
N PHE A 230 -10.33 -12.31 -1.29
CA PHE A 230 -9.81 -10.97 -1.56
C PHE A 230 -8.60 -11.02 -2.50
N GLU A 231 -7.68 -11.98 -2.33
CA GLU A 231 -6.55 -12.19 -3.24
C GLU A 231 -6.99 -12.68 -4.63
N GLU A 232 -7.95 -13.60 -4.72
CA GLU A 232 -8.54 -14.06 -5.98
C GLU A 232 -9.25 -12.92 -6.75
N LEU A 233 -9.74 -11.89 -6.06
CA LEU A 233 -10.26 -10.65 -6.64
C LEU A 233 -9.17 -9.64 -7.04
N GLY A 234 -7.89 -10.02 -6.99
CA GLY A 234 -6.72 -9.21 -7.32
C GLY A 234 -6.08 -8.49 -6.14
N GLY A 235 -6.56 -8.68 -4.92
CA GLY A 235 -5.99 -8.14 -3.68
C GLY A 235 -5.73 -6.63 -3.73
N HIS A 236 -4.66 -6.22 -3.09
CA HIS A 236 -4.14 -4.86 -3.19
C HIS A 236 -3.21 -4.68 -4.40
N SER A 237 -2.63 -5.74 -4.93
CA SER A 237 -1.70 -5.70 -6.07
C SER A 237 -2.41 -5.37 -7.40
N LYS A 238 -3.67 -5.76 -7.57
CA LYS A 238 -4.51 -5.46 -8.74
C LYS A 238 -3.80 -5.73 -10.07
N ASP A 239 -3.15 -6.87 -10.18
CA ASP A 239 -2.45 -7.35 -11.38
C ASP A 239 -1.27 -6.46 -11.84
N ARG A 240 -0.68 -5.64 -10.96
CA ARG A 240 0.49 -4.82 -11.29
C ARG A 240 1.73 -5.64 -11.62
N GLY A 241 1.78 -6.87 -11.11
CA GLY A 241 2.89 -7.80 -11.36
C GLY A 241 4.20 -7.40 -10.66
N PHE A 242 5.28 -8.02 -11.15
CA PHE A 242 6.61 -7.96 -10.54
C PHE A 242 7.64 -7.23 -11.43
N LYS A 243 7.18 -6.37 -12.34
CA LYS A 243 8.03 -5.52 -13.18
C LYS A 243 7.89 -4.07 -12.73
N SER A 244 9.02 -3.39 -12.54
CA SER A 244 9.04 -1.95 -12.28
C SER A 244 8.44 -1.19 -13.46
N ALA A 245 7.70 -0.12 -13.16
CA ALA A 245 7.06 0.72 -14.17
C ALA A 245 7.12 2.19 -13.77
N VAL A 246 7.13 3.08 -14.77
CA VAL A 246 7.05 4.53 -14.55
C VAL A 246 5.82 5.07 -15.29
N PHE A 247 4.92 5.65 -14.52
CA PHE A 247 3.71 6.28 -15.03
C PHE A 247 3.93 7.78 -15.19
N SER A 248 3.47 8.33 -16.30
CA SER A 248 3.52 9.75 -16.60
C SER A 248 2.22 10.21 -17.26
N ARG A 249 1.96 11.52 -17.27
CA ARG A 249 0.77 12.09 -17.90
C ARG A 249 0.68 11.79 -19.41
N GLN A 250 1.81 11.63 -20.08
CA GLN A 250 1.89 11.30 -21.52
C GLN A 250 1.88 9.78 -21.76
N GLY A 251 1.87 8.96 -20.72
CA GLY A 251 1.80 7.52 -20.85
C GLY A 251 0.43 7.03 -21.34
N PRO A 252 0.34 5.75 -21.72
CA PRO A 252 -0.89 5.16 -22.27
C PRO A 252 -2.04 5.11 -21.26
N GLN A 253 -1.74 5.24 -19.97
CA GLN A 253 -2.74 5.14 -18.91
C GLN A 253 -3.21 6.53 -18.48
N SER A 254 -4.51 6.77 -18.63
CA SER A 254 -5.10 8.02 -18.16
C SER A 254 -5.03 8.14 -16.64
N PRO A 255 -4.57 9.27 -16.08
CA PRO A 255 -4.61 9.52 -14.64
C PRO A 255 -6.03 9.65 -14.10
N LEU A 256 -7.04 9.74 -14.97
CA LEU A 256 -8.44 9.98 -14.63
C LEU A 256 -9.29 8.70 -14.65
N TYR A 257 -8.75 7.59 -15.12
CA TYR A 257 -9.52 6.35 -15.27
C TYR A 257 -9.75 5.65 -13.93
N PRO A 258 -10.88 4.92 -13.75
CA PRO A 258 -11.44 4.57 -12.43
C PRO A 258 -10.63 3.58 -11.57
N ARG A 259 -9.56 3.03 -12.06
CA ARG A 259 -8.59 2.23 -11.29
C ARG A 259 -7.18 2.63 -11.70
N PRO A 260 -6.63 3.73 -11.10
CA PRO A 260 -5.24 4.02 -11.37
C PRO A 260 -4.39 2.81 -10.95
N PRO A 261 -3.62 2.20 -11.87
CA PRO A 261 -2.77 1.06 -11.55
C PRO A 261 -1.53 1.49 -10.76
N PHE A 262 -1.52 2.72 -10.24
CA PHE A 262 -0.33 3.36 -9.73
C PHE A 262 0.12 2.85 -8.37
N GLY A 263 -0.76 2.33 -7.52
CA GLY A 263 -0.42 1.85 -6.19
C GLY A 263 -1.61 1.85 -5.23
N ALA A 264 -1.32 1.70 -3.94
CA ALA A 264 -2.27 1.79 -2.84
C ALA A 264 -1.67 2.57 -1.67
N GLY A 265 -2.54 3.15 -0.84
CA GLY A 265 -2.19 4.09 0.20
C GLY A 265 -1.36 3.54 1.34
N GLY A 266 -1.38 2.22 1.56
CA GLY A 266 -0.57 1.56 2.59
C GLY A 266 0.91 1.48 2.22
N ASN A 267 1.24 1.44 0.92
CA ASN A 267 2.63 1.32 0.47
C ASN A 267 2.95 2.35 -0.61
N MET A 268 3.25 3.56 -0.19
CA MET A 268 3.58 4.69 -1.07
C MET A 268 4.60 5.61 -0.42
N ALA A 269 5.40 6.29 -1.24
CA ALA A 269 6.32 7.32 -0.81
C ALA A 269 6.28 8.51 -1.76
N PHE A 270 6.52 9.70 -1.25
CA PHE A 270 6.55 10.93 -2.03
C PHE A 270 7.79 11.73 -1.69
N ARG A 271 8.34 12.46 -2.66
CA ARG A 271 9.16 13.60 -2.32
C ARG A 271 8.31 14.58 -1.50
N ARG A 272 8.83 15.06 -0.40
CA ARG A 272 8.11 15.98 0.50
C ARG A 272 7.62 17.23 -0.25
N GLU A 273 8.43 17.77 -1.14
CA GLU A 273 8.06 18.89 -2.02
C GLU A 273 6.87 18.56 -2.95
N THR A 274 6.79 17.31 -3.43
CA THR A 274 5.65 16.86 -4.24
C THR A 274 4.34 16.95 -3.46
N LEU A 275 4.32 16.47 -2.20
CA LEU A 275 3.12 16.58 -1.35
C LEU A 275 2.71 18.03 -1.10
N VAL A 276 3.67 18.93 -0.92
CA VAL A 276 3.39 20.37 -0.80
C VAL A 276 2.80 20.91 -2.10
N ARG A 277 3.43 20.59 -3.24
CA ARG A 277 3.02 21.05 -4.58
C ARG A 277 1.61 20.58 -4.96
N VAL A 278 1.23 19.35 -4.62
CA VAL A 278 -0.11 18.81 -4.94
C VAL A 278 -1.17 19.16 -3.88
N GLY A 279 -0.80 19.83 -2.78
CA GLY A 279 -1.69 20.32 -1.74
C GLY A 279 -2.02 19.31 -0.65
N ARG A 280 -1.15 18.34 -0.41
CA ARG A 280 -1.27 17.29 0.61
C ARG A 280 -2.54 16.42 0.47
N PHE A 281 -2.81 15.55 1.44
CA PHE A 281 -4.01 14.72 1.43
C PHE A 281 -5.28 15.52 1.75
N ASP A 282 -6.37 15.22 1.04
CA ASP A 282 -7.66 15.87 1.27
C ASP A 282 -8.34 15.30 2.52
N THR A 283 -8.52 16.13 3.52
CA THR A 283 -9.05 15.72 4.83
C THR A 283 -10.54 15.38 4.84
N ALA A 284 -11.24 15.56 3.72
CA ALA A 284 -12.62 15.06 3.54
C ALA A 284 -12.65 13.64 2.96
N LEU A 285 -11.48 13.10 2.55
CA LEU A 285 -11.28 11.73 2.07
C LEU A 285 -10.49 10.92 3.10
N GLY A 286 -10.50 9.59 2.94
CA GLY A 286 -9.74 8.65 3.76
C GLY A 286 -10.55 7.98 4.86
N ALA A 287 -9.98 6.93 5.44
CA ALA A 287 -10.58 6.23 6.58
C ALA A 287 -10.87 7.21 7.74
N GLY A 288 -11.95 6.96 8.49
CA GLY A 288 -12.41 7.86 9.56
C GLY A 288 -13.20 9.08 9.07
N THR A 289 -13.41 9.23 7.75
CA THR A 289 -14.31 10.24 7.14
C THR A 289 -15.56 9.58 6.56
N PRO A 290 -16.61 10.33 6.24
CA PRO A 290 -17.77 9.78 5.54
C PRO A 290 -17.45 9.19 4.17
N ALA A 291 -16.38 9.64 3.50
CA ALA A 291 -15.96 9.16 2.19
C ALA A 291 -15.21 7.81 2.23
N LEU A 292 -14.75 7.36 3.39
CA LEU A 292 -14.17 6.05 3.68
C LEU A 292 -12.83 5.72 3.00
N GLY A 293 -12.34 6.51 2.05
CA GLY A 293 -11.09 6.21 1.32
C GLY A 293 -10.78 7.19 0.20
N ALA A 294 -9.90 6.78 -0.71
CA ALA A 294 -9.50 7.43 -1.97
C ALA A 294 -8.68 8.73 -1.83
N GLU A 295 -8.12 9.01 -0.68
CA GLU A 295 -7.17 10.10 -0.47
C GLU A 295 -5.85 9.88 -1.20
N ASP A 296 -5.40 8.63 -1.26
CA ASP A 296 -4.24 8.14 -2.00
C ASP A 296 -4.46 8.27 -3.52
N THR A 297 -5.59 7.78 -4.00
CA THR A 297 -5.99 7.87 -5.41
C THR A 297 -6.02 9.33 -5.89
N LEU A 298 -6.54 10.25 -5.07
CA LEU A 298 -6.52 11.67 -5.38
C LEU A 298 -5.08 12.21 -5.41
N ALA A 299 -4.24 11.82 -4.44
CA ALA A 299 -2.85 12.25 -4.39
C ALA A 299 -2.07 11.79 -5.64
N PHE A 300 -2.19 10.52 -6.04
CA PHE A 300 -1.57 9.98 -7.26
C PHE A 300 -2.02 10.73 -8.52
N THR A 301 -3.33 10.94 -8.66
CA THR A 301 -3.88 11.70 -9.79
C THR A 301 -3.32 13.12 -9.84
N LEU A 302 -3.24 13.81 -8.69
CA LEU A 302 -2.71 15.18 -8.63
C LEU A 302 -1.21 15.24 -8.95
N VAL A 303 -0.41 14.23 -8.56
CA VAL A 303 1.00 14.09 -8.97
C VAL A 303 1.11 14.05 -10.49
N MET A 304 0.34 13.17 -11.12
CA MET A 304 0.33 13.02 -12.58
C MET A 304 -0.15 14.30 -13.30
N LEU A 305 -1.21 14.94 -12.79
CA LEU A 305 -1.73 16.20 -13.34
C LEU A 305 -0.77 17.38 -13.14
N ALA A 306 0.11 17.31 -12.14
CA ALA A 306 1.20 18.29 -11.95
C ALA A 306 2.39 18.06 -12.91
N GLY A 307 2.31 17.07 -13.81
CA GLY A 307 3.38 16.73 -14.75
C GLY A 307 4.52 15.91 -14.13
N LEU A 308 4.34 15.43 -12.90
CA LEU A 308 5.30 14.56 -12.22
C LEU A 308 5.03 13.09 -12.57
N LYS A 309 6.03 12.24 -12.30
CA LYS A 309 5.96 10.80 -12.55
C LYS A 309 5.69 10.03 -11.27
N ILE A 310 5.11 8.85 -11.41
CA ILE A 310 4.96 7.84 -10.35
C ILE A 310 5.77 6.62 -10.78
N ALA A 311 6.69 6.16 -9.93
CA ALA A 311 7.37 4.88 -10.12
C ALA A 311 6.63 3.80 -9.34
N TYR A 312 6.39 2.66 -9.97
CA TYR A 312 5.99 1.42 -9.31
C TYR A 312 7.22 0.53 -9.15
N GLU A 313 7.55 0.21 -7.91
CA GLU A 313 8.71 -0.59 -7.53
C GLU A 313 8.26 -1.84 -6.76
N PRO A 314 8.14 -3.00 -7.43
CA PRO A 314 7.64 -4.22 -6.79
C PRO A 314 8.56 -4.75 -5.68
N ALA A 315 9.86 -4.43 -5.71
CA ALA A 315 10.78 -4.80 -4.63
C ALA A 315 10.53 -3.99 -3.33
N ALA A 316 9.85 -2.86 -3.41
CA ALA A 316 9.32 -2.16 -2.25
C ALA A 316 8.02 -2.83 -1.80
N PHE A 317 8.08 -4.10 -1.38
CA PHE A 317 6.85 -4.79 -1.00
C PHE A 317 6.63 -4.85 0.51
N VAL A 318 5.36 -4.93 0.85
CA VAL A 318 4.85 -5.13 2.20
C VAL A 318 3.87 -6.28 2.22
N ARG A 319 3.72 -6.94 3.39
CA ARG A 319 2.71 -7.97 3.63
C ARG A 319 1.60 -7.38 4.47
N HIS A 320 0.38 -7.43 3.96
CA HIS A 320 -0.80 -6.85 4.59
C HIS A 320 -1.68 -7.93 5.21
N HIS A 321 -2.15 -7.69 6.43
CA HIS A 321 -3.09 -8.54 7.13
C HIS A 321 -4.53 -8.26 6.68
N HIS A 322 -5.01 -9.01 5.70
CA HIS A 322 -6.38 -8.86 5.19
C HIS A 322 -7.46 -9.14 6.22
N TYR A 323 -8.65 -8.62 6.01
CA TYR A 323 -9.81 -8.92 6.86
C TYR A 323 -10.12 -10.41 6.87
N ARG A 324 -10.24 -11.00 8.07
CA ARG A 324 -10.46 -12.43 8.27
C ARG A 324 -11.92 -12.86 8.05
N THR A 325 -12.87 -11.91 7.99
CA THR A 325 -14.31 -12.17 7.88
C THR A 325 -14.90 -11.56 6.63
N PHE A 326 -15.93 -12.20 6.06
CA PHE A 326 -16.67 -11.64 4.92
C PHE A 326 -17.32 -10.30 5.23
N THR A 327 -17.79 -10.09 6.46
CA THR A 327 -18.34 -8.80 6.91
C THR A 327 -17.27 -7.70 6.86
N GLY A 328 -16.04 -8.00 7.28
CA GLY A 328 -14.91 -7.08 7.18
C GLY A 328 -14.58 -6.75 5.74
N LEU A 329 -14.46 -7.78 4.88
CA LEU A 329 -14.22 -7.64 3.45
C LEU A 329 -15.32 -6.84 2.75
N ALA A 330 -16.59 -7.12 3.06
CA ALA A 330 -17.73 -6.38 2.49
C ALA A 330 -17.69 -4.89 2.85
N ARG A 331 -17.31 -4.57 4.10
CA ARG A 331 -17.12 -3.18 4.55
C ARG A 331 -15.97 -2.49 3.82
N GLN A 332 -14.85 -3.17 3.60
CA GLN A 332 -13.73 -2.65 2.84
C GLN A 332 -14.12 -2.36 1.38
N LEU A 333 -14.76 -3.33 0.69
CA LEU A 333 -15.22 -3.16 -0.68
C LEU A 333 -16.29 -2.07 -0.82
N HIS A 334 -17.17 -1.92 0.18
CA HIS A 334 -18.10 -0.80 0.26
C HIS A 334 -17.35 0.54 0.35
N GLY A 335 -16.34 0.63 1.20
CA GLY A 335 -15.48 1.80 1.34
C GLY A 335 -14.82 2.19 0.01
N TYR A 336 -14.32 1.22 -0.76
CA TYR A 336 -13.75 1.48 -2.08
C TYR A 336 -14.76 2.07 -3.08
N ARG A 337 -16.03 1.60 -3.05
CA ARG A 337 -17.09 2.12 -3.93
C ARG A 337 -17.49 3.56 -3.56
N VAL A 338 -17.64 3.84 -2.27
CA VAL A 338 -17.94 5.20 -1.77
C VAL A 338 -16.77 6.12 -2.06
N GLY A 339 -15.55 5.71 -1.73
CA GLY A 339 -14.32 6.48 -1.95
C GLY A 339 -14.11 6.84 -3.41
N LEU A 340 -14.34 5.89 -4.34
CA LEU A 340 -14.17 6.12 -5.78
C LEU A 340 -15.01 7.31 -6.29
N THR A 341 -16.28 7.38 -5.94
CA THR A 341 -17.15 8.47 -6.42
C THR A 341 -16.94 9.77 -5.62
N ALA A 342 -16.55 9.68 -4.34
CA ALA A 342 -16.10 10.83 -3.55
C ALA A 342 -14.83 11.46 -4.15
N TYR A 343 -13.89 10.62 -4.63
CA TYR A 343 -12.68 11.04 -5.32
C TYR A 343 -12.96 11.94 -6.53
N TYR A 344 -13.93 11.57 -7.40
CA TYR A 344 -14.26 12.39 -8.57
C TYR A 344 -14.77 13.78 -8.17
N VAL A 345 -15.59 13.88 -7.12
CA VAL A 345 -16.06 15.19 -6.62
C VAL A 345 -14.89 16.01 -6.06
N ALA A 346 -14.00 15.38 -5.31
CA ALA A 346 -12.79 16.02 -4.79
C ALA A 346 -11.86 16.49 -5.91
N LEU A 347 -11.69 15.67 -6.95
CA LEU A 347 -10.86 15.98 -8.12
C LEU A 347 -11.42 17.17 -8.91
N ILE A 348 -12.72 17.17 -9.20
CA ILE A 348 -13.40 18.30 -9.90
C ILE A 348 -13.27 19.58 -9.06
N ARG A 349 -13.48 19.50 -7.75
CA ARG A 349 -13.32 20.66 -6.87
C ARG A 349 -11.90 21.23 -6.90
N ARG A 350 -10.88 20.38 -6.93
CA ARG A 350 -9.46 20.81 -6.96
C ARG A 350 -8.97 21.21 -8.36
N ARG A 351 -9.56 20.65 -9.40
CA ARG A 351 -9.18 20.83 -10.82
C ARG A 351 -10.43 20.86 -11.70
N PRO A 352 -11.21 21.95 -11.70
CA PRO A 352 -12.51 22.02 -12.41
C PRO A 352 -12.43 21.71 -13.90
N TRP A 353 -11.32 22.04 -14.55
CA TRP A 353 -11.09 21.73 -15.97
C TRP A 353 -11.07 20.23 -16.31
N VAL A 354 -10.88 19.37 -15.31
CA VAL A 354 -10.93 17.90 -15.48
C VAL A 354 -12.32 17.43 -15.89
N LEU A 355 -13.37 18.19 -15.57
CA LEU A 355 -14.75 17.84 -15.89
C LEU A 355 -14.94 17.55 -17.40
N THR A 356 -14.33 18.35 -18.25
CA THR A 356 -14.42 18.14 -19.72
C THR A 356 -13.76 16.82 -20.16
N SER A 357 -12.67 16.44 -19.51
CA SER A 357 -11.99 15.16 -19.77
C SER A 357 -12.79 13.98 -19.23
N LEU A 358 -13.41 14.11 -18.06
CA LEU A 358 -14.27 13.07 -17.48
C LEU A 358 -15.53 12.82 -18.33
N VAL A 359 -16.12 13.86 -18.89
CA VAL A 359 -17.26 13.71 -19.82
C VAL A 359 -16.86 12.91 -21.06
N LYS A 360 -15.68 13.12 -21.61
CA LYS A 360 -15.16 12.33 -22.74
C LYS A 360 -14.92 10.85 -22.39
N LEU A 361 -14.61 10.54 -21.15
CA LEU A 361 -14.41 9.17 -20.66
C LEU A 361 -15.74 8.47 -20.26
N LEU A 362 -16.87 9.18 -20.24
CA LEU A 362 -18.15 8.63 -19.81
C LEU A 362 -18.61 7.41 -20.61
N PRO A 363 -18.46 7.35 -21.96
CA PRO A 363 -18.81 6.15 -22.72
C PRO A 363 -18.02 4.91 -22.32
N ASP A 364 -16.71 5.08 -22.04
CA ASP A 364 -15.84 3.99 -21.59
C ASP A 364 -16.17 3.57 -20.17
N ALA A 365 -16.48 4.51 -19.29
CA ALA A 365 -16.95 4.22 -17.94
C ALA A 365 -18.27 3.45 -17.93
N ILE A 366 -19.22 3.81 -18.81
CA ILE A 366 -20.50 3.10 -18.97
C ILE A 366 -20.24 1.68 -19.51
N ARG A 367 -19.41 1.52 -20.53
CA ARG A 367 -19.02 0.20 -21.05
C ARG A 367 -18.36 -0.66 -19.96
N PHE A 368 -17.44 -0.07 -19.19
CA PHE A 368 -16.81 -0.75 -18.06
C PHE A 368 -17.85 -1.19 -17.01
N LEU A 369 -18.76 -0.31 -16.61
CA LEU A 369 -19.81 -0.63 -15.64
C LEU A 369 -20.82 -1.66 -16.19
N SER A 370 -21.08 -1.65 -17.50
CA SER A 370 -21.98 -2.62 -18.15
C SER A 370 -21.28 -3.96 -18.42
N SER A 371 -19.98 -3.99 -18.67
CA SER A 371 -19.16 -5.21 -18.81
C SER A 371 -18.81 -5.83 -17.47
N ALA A 372 -18.68 -5.02 -16.43
CA ALA A 372 -18.60 -5.42 -15.04
C ALA A 372 -19.98 -5.81 -14.48
N ARG A 373 -20.75 -6.64 -15.20
CA ARG A 373 -21.52 -7.68 -14.55
C ARG A 373 -20.51 -8.46 -13.75
N SER A 374 -20.40 -7.97 -12.53
CA SER A 374 -19.40 -8.26 -11.52
C SER A 374 -18.97 -9.72 -11.58
N PRO A 375 -17.69 -10.09 -11.72
CA PRO A 375 -17.23 -11.46 -11.44
C PRO A 375 -17.63 -11.89 -10.01
N VAL A 376 -17.88 -10.93 -9.11
CA VAL A 376 -18.47 -11.11 -7.78
C VAL A 376 -19.92 -11.61 -7.82
N ALA A 377 -20.62 -11.50 -8.96
CA ALA A 377 -21.98 -12.02 -9.15
C ALA A 377 -22.01 -13.38 -9.86
N SER A 378 -20.87 -14.05 -10.05
CA SER A 378 -20.85 -15.40 -10.59
C SER A 378 -21.45 -16.37 -9.55
N PRO A 379 -22.60 -17.00 -9.83
CA PRO A 379 -23.23 -17.95 -8.91
C PRO A 379 -22.34 -19.14 -8.53
N ALA A 380 -21.25 -19.35 -9.27
CA ALA A 380 -20.34 -20.47 -9.10
C ALA A 380 -19.43 -20.36 -7.85
N LEU A 381 -19.29 -19.15 -7.24
CA LEU A 381 -18.37 -18.95 -6.10
C LEU A 381 -19.05 -18.91 -4.73
N GLY A 382 -20.40 -19.08 -4.65
CA GLY A 382 -21.11 -19.08 -3.37
C GLY A 382 -20.92 -17.77 -2.56
N LEU A 383 -20.78 -16.63 -3.24
CA LEU A 383 -20.47 -15.36 -2.61
C LEU A 383 -21.61 -14.89 -1.70
N PRO A 384 -21.29 -14.42 -0.46
CA PRO A 384 -22.29 -13.87 0.41
C PRO A 384 -23.03 -12.71 -0.24
N PRO A 385 -24.38 -12.62 -0.11
CA PRO A 385 -25.20 -11.53 -0.71
C PRO A 385 -24.74 -10.13 -0.30
N GLU A 386 -24.01 -10.03 0.81
CA GLU A 386 -23.44 -8.80 1.36
C GLU A 386 -22.39 -8.15 0.43
N LEU A 387 -21.69 -8.95 -0.38
CA LEU A 387 -20.69 -8.46 -1.34
C LEU A 387 -21.31 -7.91 -2.62
N ALA A 388 -22.55 -8.31 -2.95
CA ALA A 388 -23.22 -7.95 -4.21
C ALA A 388 -23.88 -6.56 -4.22
N ARG A 389 -24.00 -5.86 -3.08
CA ARG A 389 -24.77 -4.61 -2.96
C ARG A 389 -24.01 -3.39 -3.48
N GLY A 390 -24.23 -3.02 -4.76
CA GLY A 390 -23.61 -1.89 -5.45
C GLY A 390 -23.99 -0.46 -5.00
N ARG A 391 -24.78 -0.27 -3.93
CA ARG A 391 -25.31 1.05 -3.51
C ARG A 391 -24.26 2.07 -3.03
N GLY A 392 -23.03 1.68 -2.74
CA GLY A 392 -21.97 2.57 -2.27
C GLY A 392 -21.60 3.68 -3.25
N MET A 393 -21.69 3.45 -4.56
CA MET A 393 -21.27 4.44 -5.57
C MET A 393 -22.12 5.73 -5.55
N LEU A 394 -23.41 5.64 -5.22
CA LEU A 394 -24.28 6.82 -5.15
C LEU A 394 -24.05 7.65 -3.89
N ALA A 395 -23.46 7.06 -2.85
CA ALA A 395 -23.23 7.73 -1.57
C ALA A 395 -22.00 8.65 -1.56
N GLY A 396 -21.01 8.39 -2.42
CA GLY A 396 -19.71 9.08 -2.38
C GLY A 396 -19.78 10.61 -2.52
N PRO A 397 -20.53 11.19 -3.48
CA PRO A 397 -20.64 12.63 -3.60
C PRO A 397 -21.18 13.31 -2.33
N VAL A 398 -22.25 12.75 -1.75
CA VAL A 398 -22.83 13.24 -0.51
C VAL A 398 -21.88 13.04 0.66
N ALA A 399 -21.20 11.91 0.72
CA ALA A 399 -20.21 11.59 1.75
C ALA A 399 -19.05 12.60 1.73
N TYR A 400 -18.53 12.96 0.56
CA TYR A 400 -17.50 13.97 0.43
C TYR A 400 -17.95 15.35 0.92
N LEU A 401 -19.14 15.80 0.52
CA LEU A 401 -19.69 17.07 0.97
C LEU A 401 -19.89 17.10 2.49
N ARG A 402 -20.40 16.02 3.09
CA ARG A 402 -20.50 15.86 4.55
C ARG A 402 -19.12 15.93 5.21
N GLY A 403 -18.09 15.35 4.60
CA GLY A 403 -16.71 15.44 5.07
C GLY A 403 -16.20 16.88 5.12
N ILE A 404 -16.50 17.70 4.10
CA ILE A 404 -16.15 19.13 4.06
C ILE A 404 -16.83 19.89 5.20
N VAL A 405 -18.14 19.71 5.38
CA VAL A 405 -18.91 20.38 6.44
C VAL A 405 -18.37 20.01 7.82
N ARG A 406 -18.12 18.73 8.08
CA ARG A 406 -17.52 18.25 9.33
C ARG A 406 -16.18 18.90 9.62
N ASN A 407 -15.34 19.05 8.57
CA ASN A 407 -14.04 19.69 8.70
C ASN A 407 -14.16 21.20 9.06
N ALA A 408 -15.11 21.90 8.45
CA ALA A 408 -15.37 23.30 8.75
C ALA A 408 -15.84 23.49 10.21
N SER A 409 -16.77 22.66 10.68
CA SER A 409 -17.28 22.71 12.05
C SER A 409 -16.21 22.43 13.10
N SER A 410 -15.32 21.44 12.86
CA SER A 410 -14.21 21.13 13.78
C SER A 410 -13.17 22.24 13.88
N ASN A 411 -12.88 22.92 12.78
CA ASN A 411 -11.97 24.08 12.77
C ASN A 411 -12.56 25.26 13.55
N PHE A 412 -13.87 25.52 13.42
CA PHE A 412 -14.56 26.59 14.14
C PHE A 412 -14.53 26.38 15.66
N GLN A 413 -14.78 25.15 16.13
CA GLN A 413 -14.72 24.82 17.55
C GLN A 413 -13.33 24.98 18.16
N GLN A 414 -12.26 24.63 17.42
CA GLN A 414 -10.88 24.83 17.87
C GLN A 414 -10.51 26.31 17.97
N THR A 415 -10.94 27.12 17.03
CA THR A 415 -10.70 28.60 17.07
C THR A 415 -11.36 29.19 18.30
N GLN A 416 -12.57 28.77 18.64
CA GLN A 416 -13.26 29.22 19.84
C GLN A 416 -12.61 28.78 21.16
N ARG A 417 -12.12 27.50 21.21
CA ARG A 417 -11.38 27.02 22.39
C ARG A 417 -10.05 27.75 22.57
N GLY A 418 -9.32 27.99 21.49
CA GLY A 418 -8.06 28.75 21.52
C GLY A 418 -8.25 30.23 21.91
N SER A 419 -9.35 30.85 21.51
CA SER A 419 -9.68 32.23 21.90
C SER A 419 -10.09 32.34 23.40
N ARG A 420 -10.85 31.35 23.92
CA ARG A 420 -11.20 31.27 25.35
C ARG A 420 -9.98 31.06 26.26
N LEU A 421 -9.02 30.20 25.86
CA LEU A 421 -7.77 29.99 26.60
C LEU A 421 -6.90 31.25 26.61
N ARG A 422 -6.80 32.00 25.51
CA ARG A 422 -6.08 33.30 25.47
C ARG A 422 -6.77 34.40 26.29
N TRP A 423 -8.08 34.34 26.45
CA TRP A 423 -8.83 35.29 27.26
C TRP A 423 -8.57 35.08 28.76
N HIS A 424 -8.53 33.84 29.23
CA HIS A 424 -8.19 33.49 30.61
C HIS A 424 -6.73 33.80 30.96
N TRP A 425 -5.78 33.72 30.01
CA TRP A 425 -4.37 34.08 30.24
C TRP A 425 -4.17 35.60 30.39
N ARG A 426 -5.01 36.41 29.74
CA ARG A 426 -4.95 37.88 29.87
C ARG A 426 -5.60 38.42 31.15
N GLN A 427 -6.51 37.67 31.76
CA GLN A 427 -7.13 38.09 33.03
C GLN A 427 -6.39 37.62 34.27
N GLY A 428 -5.44 36.68 34.15
CA GLY A 428 -4.64 36.16 35.27
C GLY A 428 -3.34 36.95 35.60
N HIS A 429 -3.02 38.03 34.87
CA HIS A 429 -1.81 38.83 35.07
C HIS A 429 -2.08 40.29 35.33
N SER A 430 -3.29 40.66 35.77
CA SER A 430 -3.62 42.01 36.29
C SER A 430 -4.22 41.83 37.69
N GLY A 431 -3.40 41.43 38.63
CA GLY A 431 -3.66 41.35 40.06
C GLY A 431 -2.35 41.40 40.79
#